data_2d4f147d807c8d8997cc96a9ed460c3d
#
_entry.id   2d4f147d807c8d8997cc96a9ed460c3d
#
_cell.length_a   1.000
_cell.length_b   1.000
_cell.length_c   1.000
_cell.angle_alpha   90.00
_cell.angle_beta   90.00
_cell.angle_gamma   90.00
#
_symmetry.space_group_name_H-M   'P 1'
#
loop_
_entity.id
_entity.type
_entity.pdbx_description
1 polymer ?
#
loop_
_entity_poly.entity_id
_entity_poly.type
_entity_poly.pdbx_seq_one_letter_code
_entity_poly.pdbx_strand_id
1 'polypeptide(L)'
;MLLIKNTHMTDPASGTDAYKDILIQDEKIIKIADSIPETEAAVFSGEKEDMLQIINAEGMIAAPGLVDAHVHFRDPGFTEKEDIDTGAGAAAAGGVTTVVLMANTRPCVDNRETLDYVLEKGRHTPIHVETCANVTMGMKGEKLTDMEGLAAAGAVGFTDDGIPLLKEETARNAMKTAAVLGVPISFHEENPAFIENNGINRGKASGHFGIGGSGRQAEIDMIERDVRLAEETGAAVVIQHISTKEGVA
;
A
#
# COMPACT_ATOMS: atom_id res chain seq x y z
N MET A 1 -23.87 -16.67 6.70
CA MET A 1 -22.73 -17.52 7.09
C MET A 1 -22.15 -18.19 5.85
N LEU A 2 -20.83 -18.38 5.78
CA LEU A 2 -20.16 -19.03 4.66
C LEU A 2 -19.25 -20.16 5.16
N LEU A 3 -19.40 -21.35 4.56
CA LEU A 3 -18.52 -22.50 4.77
C LEU A 3 -17.75 -22.78 3.48
N ILE A 4 -16.44 -22.60 3.52
CA ILE A 4 -15.53 -22.98 2.42
C ILE A 4 -14.97 -24.37 2.74
N LYS A 5 -15.15 -25.32 1.83
CA LYS A 5 -14.75 -26.73 2.03
C LYS A 5 -13.62 -27.13 1.08
N ASN A 6 -12.77 -28.01 1.56
CA ASN A 6 -11.74 -28.69 0.76
C ASN A 6 -10.70 -27.74 0.13
N THR A 7 -10.46 -26.58 0.71
CA THR A 7 -9.47 -25.66 0.17
C THR A 7 -8.05 -26.05 0.61
N HIS A 8 -7.07 -25.88 -0.28
CA HIS A 8 -5.66 -25.91 0.10
C HIS A 8 -5.30 -24.58 0.76
N MET A 9 -5.26 -24.55 2.08
CA MET A 9 -4.95 -23.36 2.84
C MET A 9 -3.44 -23.17 2.97
N THR A 10 -2.95 -21.99 2.58
CA THR A 10 -1.56 -21.56 2.76
C THR A 10 -1.55 -20.29 3.58
N ASP A 11 -1.02 -20.33 4.80
CA ASP A 11 -0.89 -19.18 5.69
C ASP A 11 0.51 -19.11 6.29
N PRO A 12 1.38 -18.21 5.80
CA PRO A 12 2.74 -18.07 6.30
C PRO A 12 2.83 -17.66 7.78
N ALA A 13 1.82 -16.93 8.30
CA ALA A 13 1.84 -16.46 9.68
C ALA A 13 1.64 -17.60 10.68
N SER A 14 0.77 -18.55 10.38
CA SER A 14 0.55 -19.75 11.20
C SER A 14 1.44 -20.94 10.78
N GLY A 15 2.13 -20.84 9.64
CA GLY A 15 2.86 -21.97 9.03
C GLY A 15 1.95 -23.06 8.47
N THR A 16 0.68 -22.76 8.23
CA THR A 16 -0.28 -23.72 7.70
C THR A 16 -0.07 -23.89 6.19
N ASP A 17 0.07 -25.13 5.75
CA ASP A 17 0.08 -25.54 4.34
C ASP A 17 -0.61 -26.90 4.24
N ALA A 18 -1.94 -26.91 4.21
CA ALA A 18 -2.76 -28.12 4.30
C ALA A 18 -4.18 -27.91 3.79
N TYR A 19 -4.88 -29.01 3.46
CA TYR A 19 -6.31 -28.95 3.15
C TYR A 19 -7.12 -28.67 4.41
N LYS A 20 -8.01 -27.68 4.34
CA LYS A 20 -8.85 -27.23 5.44
C LYS A 20 -10.24 -26.86 4.97
N ASP A 21 -11.18 -26.88 5.92
CA ASP A 21 -12.46 -26.19 5.81
C ASP A 21 -12.40 -24.90 6.65
N ILE A 22 -13.04 -23.84 6.15
CA ILE A 22 -13.05 -22.50 6.78
C ILE A 22 -14.50 -22.07 6.96
N LEU A 23 -14.89 -21.78 8.20
CA LEU A 23 -16.22 -21.26 8.54
C LEU A 23 -16.12 -19.77 8.86
N ILE A 24 -16.95 -18.97 8.17
CA ILE A 24 -16.97 -17.52 8.25
C ILE A 24 -18.36 -17.05 8.67
N GLN A 25 -18.41 -16.18 9.67
CA GLN A 25 -19.62 -15.49 10.13
C GLN A 25 -19.34 -14.02 10.35
N ASP A 26 -20.23 -13.15 9.86
CA ASP A 26 -20.14 -11.70 10.05
C ASP A 26 -18.73 -11.16 9.72
N GLU A 27 -18.21 -11.55 8.54
CA GLU A 27 -16.88 -11.16 8.00
C GLU A 27 -15.70 -11.67 8.82
N LYS A 28 -15.90 -12.59 9.76
CA LYS A 28 -14.84 -13.16 10.59
C LYS A 28 -14.72 -14.66 10.40
N ILE A 29 -13.49 -15.15 10.31
CA ILE A 29 -13.20 -16.58 10.38
C ILE A 29 -13.45 -17.03 11.82
N ILE A 30 -14.43 -17.91 12.02
CA ILE A 30 -14.78 -18.42 13.36
C ILE A 30 -14.24 -19.84 13.60
N LYS A 31 -13.94 -20.59 12.53
CA LYS A 31 -13.33 -21.90 12.66
C LYS A 31 -12.52 -22.27 11.42
N ILE A 32 -11.37 -22.90 11.64
CA ILE A 32 -10.56 -23.59 10.63
C ILE A 32 -10.32 -25.02 11.16
N ALA A 33 -10.61 -26.04 10.36
CA ALA A 33 -10.40 -27.44 10.73
C ALA A 33 -10.15 -28.30 9.49
N ASP A 34 -9.66 -29.54 9.70
CA ASP A 34 -9.47 -30.52 8.61
C ASP A 34 -10.78 -30.84 7.91
N SER A 35 -11.88 -30.84 8.66
CA SER A 35 -13.24 -30.98 8.12
C SER A 35 -14.25 -30.34 9.08
N ILE A 36 -15.21 -29.60 8.52
CA ILE A 36 -16.33 -29.00 9.25
C ILE A 36 -17.63 -29.59 8.68
N PRO A 37 -18.36 -30.43 9.45
CA PRO A 37 -19.67 -30.94 9.02
C PRO A 37 -20.65 -29.77 8.79
N GLU A 38 -21.48 -29.88 7.74
CA GLU A 38 -22.50 -28.85 7.44
C GLU A 38 -23.50 -28.68 8.58
N THR A 39 -23.83 -29.81 9.27
CA THR A 39 -24.67 -29.81 10.47
C THR A 39 -24.07 -29.01 11.63
N GLU A 40 -22.74 -29.00 11.77
CA GLU A 40 -22.04 -28.18 12.76
C GLU A 40 -22.08 -26.71 12.36
N ALA A 41 -21.80 -26.42 11.08
CA ALA A 41 -21.90 -25.05 10.57
C ALA A 41 -23.32 -24.47 10.72
N ALA A 42 -24.36 -25.28 10.50
CA ALA A 42 -25.74 -24.90 10.69
C ALA A 42 -26.10 -24.52 12.14
N VAL A 43 -25.47 -25.14 13.14
CA VAL A 43 -25.65 -24.78 14.56
C VAL A 43 -25.21 -23.34 14.84
N PHE A 44 -24.14 -22.89 14.22
CA PHE A 44 -23.66 -21.49 14.34
C PHE A 44 -24.59 -20.50 13.63
N SER A 45 -25.40 -20.92 12.64
CA SER A 45 -26.35 -20.04 11.95
C SER A 45 -27.62 -19.75 12.76
N GLY A 46 -27.86 -20.47 13.86
CA GLY A 46 -29.05 -20.39 14.67
C GLY A 46 -30.31 -20.86 13.91
N GLU A 47 -31.47 -20.28 14.21
CA GLU A 47 -32.76 -20.67 13.57
C GLU A 47 -32.87 -20.29 12.07
N LYS A 48 -31.80 -19.75 11.47
CA LYS A 48 -31.75 -19.33 10.06
C LYS A 48 -30.96 -20.33 9.21
N GLU A 49 -31.40 -21.57 9.16
CA GLU A 49 -30.79 -22.63 8.30
C GLU A 49 -30.64 -22.22 6.81
N ASP A 50 -31.52 -21.34 6.31
CA ASP A 50 -31.52 -20.87 4.92
C ASP A 50 -30.38 -19.90 4.58
N MET A 51 -29.48 -19.56 5.52
CA MET A 51 -28.41 -18.59 5.32
C MET A 51 -27.00 -19.19 5.27
N LEU A 52 -26.83 -20.49 5.30
CA LEU A 52 -25.52 -21.13 5.14
C LEU A 52 -25.20 -21.28 3.63
N GLN A 53 -24.29 -20.46 3.15
CA GLN A 53 -23.69 -20.65 1.83
C GLN A 53 -22.50 -21.61 1.94
N ILE A 54 -22.45 -22.60 1.03
CA ILE A 54 -21.35 -23.57 0.99
C ILE A 54 -20.61 -23.41 -0.35
N ILE A 55 -19.29 -23.25 -0.28
CA ILE A 55 -18.41 -23.26 -1.44
C ILE A 55 -17.51 -24.48 -1.35
N ASN A 56 -17.62 -25.39 -2.34
CA ASN A 56 -16.60 -26.43 -2.52
C ASN A 56 -15.40 -25.81 -3.26
N ALA A 57 -14.30 -25.65 -2.55
CA ALA A 57 -13.06 -25.04 -3.04
C ALA A 57 -12.00 -26.11 -3.40
N GLU A 58 -12.40 -27.32 -3.76
CA GLU A 58 -11.49 -28.37 -4.22
C GLU A 58 -10.65 -27.87 -5.41
N GLY A 59 -9.34 -27.99 -5.30
CA GLY A 59 -8.38 -27.48 -6.30
C GLY A 59 -8.11 -25.98 -6.23
N MET A 60 -8.72 -25.25 -5.28
CA MET A 60 -8.46 -23.84 -5.03
C MET A 60 -7.55 -23.64 -3.82
N ILE A 61 -6.85 -22.53 -3.79
CA ILE A 61 -5.99 -22.09 -2.70
C ILE A 61 -6.71 -21.02 -1.89
N ALA A 62 -6.75 -21.16 -0.57
CA ALA A 62 -7.10 -20.09 0.34
C ALA A 62 -5.84 -19.55 1.01
N ALA A 63 -5.64 -18.25 0.93
CA ALA A 63 -4.53 -17.55 1.55
C ALA A 63 -5.02 -16.22 2.13
N PRO A 64 -4.25 -15.58 3.05
CA PRO A 64 -4.49 -14.19 3.39
C PRO A 64 -4.54 -13.32 2.13
N GLY A 65 -5.45 -12.35 2.09
CA GLY A 65 -5.55 -11.42 0.98
C GLY A 65 -4.25 -10.64 0.79
N LEU A 66 -3.90 -10.35 -0.45
CA LEU A 66 -2.70 -9.57 -0.76
C LEU A 66 -2.87 -8.13 -0.30
N VAL A 67 -1.77 -7.52 0.14
CA VAL A 67 -1.70 -6.09 0.47
C VAL A 67 -0.79 -5.42 -0.53
N ASP A 68 -1.31 -4.41 -1.25
CA ASP A 68 -0.50 -3.55 -2.09
C ASP A 68 -0.30 -2.19 -1.41
N ALA A 69 0.91 -1.97 -0.90
CA ALA A 69 1.24 -0.80 -0.10
C ALA A 69 1.63 0.43 -0.96
N HIS A 70 1.52 0.35 -2.29
CA HIS A 70 1.87 1.45 -3.17
C HIS A 70 1.07 1.42 -4.48
N VAL A 71 -0.07 2.10 -4.51
CA VAL A 71 -0.91 2.20 -5.71
C VAL A 71 -1.33 3.63 -6.01
N HIS A 72 -1.68 3.90 -7.27
CA HIS A 72 -2.12 5.20 -7.74
C HIS A 72 -3.52 5.11 -8.35
N PHE A 73 -4.56 5.35 -7.57
CA PHE A 73 -5.93 5.42 -8.10
C PHE A 73 -6.30 6.80 -8.66
N ARG A 74 -5.37 7.79 -8.56
CA ARG A 74 -5.49 9.08 -9.24
C ARG A 74 -6.72 9.92 -8.88
N ASP A 75 -7.47 9.54 -7.91
CA ASP A 75 -8.68 10.19 -7.42
C ASP A 75 -8.40 10.79 -6.02
N PRO A 76 -8.65 12.08 -5.86
CA PRO A 76 -9.27 13.05 -6.76
C PRO A 76 -8.38 13.58 -7.89
N GLY A 77 -9.02 14.04 -8.95
CA GLY A 77 -8.47 15.00 -9.90
C GLY A 77 -7.86 14.45 -11.19
N PHE A 78 -7.63 13.14 -11.31
CA PHE A 78 -7.13 12.49 -12.52
C PHE A 78 -7.94 11.21 -12.84
N THR A 79 -9.23 11.26 -12.58
CA THR A 79 -10.15 10.11 -12.70
C THR A 79 -10.32 9.57 -14.12
N GLU A 80 -9.83 10.30 -15.13
CA GLU A 80 -9.70 9.79 -16.49
C GLU A 80 -8.61 8.72 -16.65
N LYS A 81 -7.70 8.61 -15.67
CA LYS A 81 -6.63 7.59 -15.67
C LYS A 81 -7.04 6.38 -14.86
N GLU A 82 -7.56 6.62 -13.67
CA GLU A 82 -8.08 5.63 -12.74
C GLU A 82 -8.89 6.35 -11.65
N ASP A 83 -9.87 5.69 -11.04
CA ASP A 83 -10.57 6.16 -9.85
C ASP A 83 -10.58 5.11 -8.74
N ILE A 84 -11.05 5.50 -7.55
CA ILE A 84 -11.03 4.61 -6.38
C ILE A 84 -11.93 3.39 -6.59
N ASP A 85 -13.08 3.53 -7.25
CA ASP A 85 -14.04 2.43 -7.44
C ASP A 85 -13.52 1.39 -8.42
N THR A 86 -13.00 1.82 -9.57
CA THR A 86 -12.49 0.93 -10.62
C THR A 86 -11.17 0.31 -10.23
N GLY A 87 -10.28 1.09 -9.60
CA GLY A 87 -9.01 0.58 -9.07
C GLY A 87 -9.20 -0.46 -7.96
N ALA A 88 -10.12 -0.22 -7.03
CA ALA A 88 -10.47 -1.18 -5.99
C ALA A 88 -11.11 -2.47 -6.58
N GLY A 89 -11.95 -2.33 -7.59
CA GLY A 89 -12.51 -3.47 -8.32
C GLY A 89 -11.44 -4.32 -9.02
N ALA A 90 -10.46 -3.67 -9.67
CA ALA A 90 -9.34 -4.35 -10.30
C ALA A 90 -8.43 -5.06 -9.26
N ALA A 91 -8.14 -4.41 -8.14
CA ALA A 91 -7.38 -4.98 -7.03
C ALA A 91 -8.08 -6.22 -6.46
N ALA A 92 -9.39 -6.13 -6.19
CA ALA A 92 -10.19 -7.27 -5.72
C ALA A 92 -10.15 -8.45 -6.70
N ALA A 93 -10.26 -8.20 -8.01
CA ALA A 93 -10.17 -9.23 -9.03
C ALA A 93 -8.80 -9.93 -9.07
N GLY A 94 -7.73 -9.22 -8.64
CA GLY A 94 -6.38 -9.74 -8.50
C GLY A 94 -6.08 -10.43 -7.16
N GLY A 95 -7.06 -10.49 -6.24
CA GLY A 95 -6.87 -11.07 -4.89
C GLY A 95 -6.22 -10.11 -3.89
N VAL A 96 -6.09 -8.82 -4.24
CA VAL A 96 -5.64 -7.77 -3.32
C VAL A 96 -6.83 -7.32 -2.49
N THR A 97 -6.73 -7.41 -1.18
CA THR A 97 -7.80 -7.06 -0.23
C THR A 97 -7.55 -5.77 0.52
N THR A 98 -6.33 -5.24 0.43
CA THR A 98 -5.95 -3.96 1.03
C THR A 98 -5.00 -3.22 0.10
N VAL A 99 -5.25 -1.95 -0.11
CA VAL A 99 -4.37 -1.06 -0.87
C VAL A 99 -4.01 0.19 -0.06
N VAL A 100 -2.83 0.73 -0.28
CA VAL A 100 -2.43 2.04 0.26
C VAL A 100 -2.20 2.99 -0.90
N LEU A 101 -3.02 4.04 -0.99
CA LEU A 101 -2.96 5.03 -2.04
C LEU A 101 -1.83 6.03 -1.81
N MET A 102 -1.13 6.38 -2.88
CA MET A 102 -0.17 7.49 -2.86
C MET A 102 -0.89 8.84 -2.92
N ALA A 103 -0.30 9.83 -2.25
CA ALA A 103 -0.91 11.12 -1.97
C ALA A 103 -0.85 12.13 -3.15
N ASN A 104 -0.32 11.74 -4.31
CA ASN A 104 -0.07 12.60 -5.47
C ASN A 104 -1.29 12.78 -6.38
N THR A 105 -2.39 13.16 -5.79
CA THR A 105 -3.68 13.46 -6.42
C THR A 105 -3.85 14.96 -6.72
N ARG A 106 -5.03 15.41 -7.16
CA ARG A 106 -5.32 16.81 -7.42
C ARG A 106 -6.72 17.22 -6.93
N PRO A 107 -6.86 17.94 -5.80
CA PRO A 107 -5.75 18.37 -4.92
C PRO A 107 -4.97 17.18 -4.34
N CYS A 108 -3.71 17.43 -3.97
CA CYS A 108 -2.90 16.42 -3.28
C CYS A 108 -3.40 16.25 -1.82
N VAL A 109 -3.09 15.11 -1.20
CA VAL A 109 -3.59 14.77 0.14
C VAL A 109 -2.73 15.45 1.22
N ASP A 110 -2.71 16.79 1.21
CA ASP A 110 -1.94 17.60 2.14
C ASP A 110 -2.78 18.32 3.21
N ASN A 111 -4.09 18.03 3.22
CA ASN A 111 -5.06 18.63 4.13
C ASN A 111 -6.17 17.64 4.47
N ARG A 112 -6.91 17.96 5.56
CA ARG A 112 -7.98 17.12 6.09
C ARG A 112 -9.11 16.86 5.10
N GLU A 113 -9.53 17.85 4.35
CA GLU A 113 -10.66 17.75 3.42
C GLU A 113 -10.39 16.70 2.32
N THR A 114 -9.19 16.76 1.73
CA THR A 114 -8.79 15.80 0.69
C THR A 114 -8.61 14.41 1.26
N LEU A 115 -8.03 14.29 2.48
CA LEU A 115 -7.89 13.00 3.15
C LEU A 115 -9.26 12.36 3.44
N ASP A 116 -10.19 13.12 4.01
CA ASP A 116 -11.53 12.63 4.32
C ASP A 116 -12.29 12.19 3.05
N TYR A 117 -12.13 12.91 1.94
CA TYR A 117 -12.70 12.52 0.64
C TYR A 117 -12.23 11.14 0.20
N VAL A 118 -10.90 10.89 0.22
CA VAL A 118 -10.33 9.61 -0.20
C VAL A 118 -10.78 8.47 0.71
N LEU A 119 -10.71 8.67 2.02
CA LEU A 119 -11.12 7.66 3.01
C LEU A 119 -12.62 7.34 2.93
N GLU A 120 -13.47 8.36 2.76
CA GLU A 120 -14.91 8.15 2.66
C GLU A 120 -15.28 7.38 1.39
N LYS A 121 -14.68 7.75 0.25
CA LYS A 121 -14.90 7.02 -1.01
C LYS A 121 -14.39 5.57 -0.91
N GLY A 122 -13.23 5.38 -0.29
CA GLY A 122 -12.64 4.05 -0.05
C GLY A 122 -13.51 3.12 0.76
N ARG A 123 -14.29 3.63 1.74
CA ARG A 123 -15.21 2.82 2.57
C ARG A 123 -16.33 2.13 1.80
N HIS A 124 -16.62 2.60 0.60
CA HIS A 124 -17.70 2.05 -0.24
C HIS A 124 -17.18 1.03 -1.26
N THR A 125 -15.91 0.69 -1.23
CA THR A 125 -15.29 -0.28 -2.14
C THR A 125 -15.29 -1.70 -1.57
N PRO A 126 -15.09 -2.75 -2.40
CA PRO A 126 -15.09 -4.14 -1.94
C PRO A 126 -13.81 -4.56 -1.18
N ILE A 127 -12.81 -3.69 -1.04
CA ILE A 127 -11.55 -3.93 -0.35
C ILE A 127 -11.26 -2.81 0.65
N HIS A 128 -10.24 -2.99 1.49
CA HIS A 128 -9.76 -1.92 2.35
C HIS A 128 -8.90 -0.95 1.53
N VAL A 129 -9.33 0.30 1.49
CA VAL A 129 -8.60 1.39 0.83
C VAL A 129 -8.08 2.33 1.90
N GLU A 130 -6.78 2.27 2.13
CA GLU A 130 -6.04 3.15 2.99
C GLU A 130 -5.30 4.19 2.14
N THR A 131 -4.81 5.27 2.75
CA THR A 131 -4.07 6.29 2.01
C THR A 131 -2.94 6.89 2.84
N CYS A 132 -1.84 7.20 2.17
CA CYS A 132 -0.85 8.14 2.68
C CYS A 132 -1.38 9.57 2.56
N ALA A 133 -0.88 10.45 3.44
CA ALA A 133 -0.94 11.90 3.23
C ALA A 133 0.42 12.43 2.74
N ASN A 134 0.43 13.67 2.24
CA ASN A 134 1.67 14.29 1.82
C ASN A 134 2.55 14.69 3.01
N VAL A 135 3.85 14.58 2.81
CA VAL A 135 4.86 15.07 3.76
C VAL A 135 4.87 16.59 3.77
N THR A 136 4.85 17.20 2.58
CA THR A 136 4.97 18.67 2.44
C THR A 136 3.75 19.27 1.75
N MET A 137 3.42 20.50 2.14
CA MET A 137 2.34 21.28 1.55
C MET A 137 2.53 21.42 0.04
N GLY A 138 1.54 20.94 -0.73
CA GLY A 138 1.56 20.97 -2.19
C GLY A 138 2.70 20.18 -2.81
N MET A 139 3.32 19.25 -2.07
CA MET A 139 4.46 18.44 -2.53
C MET A 139 5.67 19.28 -2.95
N LYS A 140 5.94 20.41 -2.26
CA LYS A 140 6.99 21.36 -2.64
C LYS A 140 8.35 21.10 -1.97
N GLY A 141 8.42 20.10 -1.08
CA GLY A 141 9.66 19.75 -0.36
C GLY A 141 10.10 20.81 0.66
N GLU A 142 9.22 21.74 1.05
CA GLU A 142 9.59 22.89 1.90
C GLU A 142 8.94 22.85 3.28
N LYS A 143 7.65 23.10 3.34
CA LYS A 143 6.88 23.17 4.59
C LYS A 143 6.16 21.87 4.83
N LEU A 144 6.37 21.26 5.99
CA LEU A 144 5.63 20.05 6.40
C LEU A 144 4.11 20.34 6.47
N THR A 145 3.33 19.33 6.18
CA THR A 145 1.89 19.32 6.44
C THR A 145 1.61 19.25 7.95
N ASP A 146 0.37 19.33 8.33
CA ASP A 146 -0.06 18.97 9.70
C ASP A 146 -0.09 17.44 9.84
N MET A 147 1.12 16.84 9.91
CA MET A 147 1.28 15.38 9.96
C MET A 147 0.55 14.77 11.15
N GLU A 148 0.54 15.45 12.32
CA GLU A 148 -0.16 14.97 13.52
C GLU A 148 -1.67 14.92 13.29
N GLY A 149 -2.26 16.01 12.79
CA GLY A 149 -3.67 16.10 12.48
C GLY A 149 -4.10 15.10 11.38
N LEU A 150 -3.26 14.91 10.35
CA LEU A 150 -3.55 13.97 9.26
C LEU A 150 -3.43 12.49 9.72
N ALA A 151 -2.45 12.15 10.53
CA ALA A 151 -2.34 10.80 11.12
C ALA A 151 -3.53 10.51 12.03
N ALA A 152 -3.91 11.46 12.92
CA ALA A 152 -5.09 11.33 13.77
C ALA A 152 -6.40 11.21 12.97
N ALA A 153 -6.40 11.70 11.73
CA ALA A 153 -7.54 11.63 10.81
C ALA A 153 -7.60 10.32 10.01
N GLY A 154 -6.58 9.47 10.07
CA GLY A 154 -6.55 8.16 9.43
C GLY A 154 -5.56 8.00 8.29
N ALA A 155 -4.64 8.94 8.06
CA ALA A 155 -3.51 8.69 7.16
C ALA A 155 -2.62 7.59 7.75
N VAL A 156 -2.37 6.53 6.98
CA VAL A 156 -1.59 5.37 7.44
C VAL A 156 -0.08 5.52 7.24
N GLY A 157 0.34 6.59 6.58
CA GLY A 157 1.74 6.92 6.31
C GLY A 157 1.85 8.28 5.61
N PHE A 158 3.08 8.67 5.29
CA PHE A 158 3.35 9.95 4.62
C PHE A 158 4.26 9.76 3.41
N THR A 159 3.98 10.49 2.33
CA THR A 159 4.79 10.46 1.10
C THR A 159 4.56 11.69 0.24
N ASP A 160 5.62 12.19 -0.39
CA ASP A 160 5.53 13.10 -1.54
C ASP A 160 5.84 12.33 -2.83
N ASP A 161 5.34 11.10 -2.96
CA ASP A 161 5.63 10.20 -4.08
C ASP A 161 5.54 10.89 -5.45
N GLY A 162 6.53 10.58 -6.30
CA GLY A 162 6.77 11.22 -7.57
C GLY A 162 7.62 12.48 -7.49
N ILE A 163 7.90 13.02 -6.29
CA ILE A 163 8.79 14.17 -6.07
C ILE A 163 9.73 13.86 -4.90
N PRO A 164 11.05 13.78 -5.12
CA PRO A 164 12.00 13.51 -4.05
C PRO A 164 12.10 14.68 -3.06
N LEU A 165 12.23 14.40 -1.78
CA LEU A 165 12.52 15.39 -0.76
C LEU A 165 14.01 15.74 -0.77
N LEU A 166 14.39 16.75 -1.56
CA LEU A 166 15.82 17.09 -1.77
C LEU A 166 16.49 17.73 -0.55
N LYS A 167 15.74 18.48 0.26
CA LYS A 167 16.29 19.14 1.46
C LYS A 167 16.41 18.14 2.60
N GLU A 168 17.64 17.81 2.99
CA GLU A 168 17.91 16.86 4.08
C GLU A 168 17.25 17.29 5.40
N GLU A 169 17.21 18.57 5.71
CA GLU A 169 16.55 19.07 6.92
C GLU A 169 15.04 18.81 6.91
N THR A 170 14.37 18.99 5.76
CA THR A 170 12.94 18.69 5.61
C THR A 170 12.70 17.18 5.80
N ALA A 171 13.50 16.32 5.17
CA ALA A 171 13.41 14.88 5.32
C ALA A 171 13.64 14.44 6.78
N ARG A 172 14.68 14.96 7.44
CA ARG A 172 14.97 14.69 8.85
C ARG A 172 13.82 15.08 9.78
N ASN A 173 13.26 16.27 9.58
CA ASN A 173 12.16 16.75 10.42
C ASN A 173 10.87 15.94 10.19
N ALA A 174 10.58 15.58 8.94
CA ALA A 174 9.47 14.69 8.61
C ALA A 174 9.63 13.30 9.26
N MET A 175 10.81 12.71 9.16
CA MET A 175 11.13 11.42 9.78
C MET A 175 10.99 11.47 11.31
N LYS A 176 11.48 12.52 11.97
CA LYS A 176 11.29 12.69 13.43
C LYS A 176 9.81 12.73 13.81
N THR A 177 9.02 13.47 13.03
CA THR A 177 7.57 13.54 13.27
C THR A 177 6.90 12.19 13.04
N ALA A 178 7.21 11.50 11.92
CA ALA A 178 6.67 10.18 11.63
C ALA A 178 7.03 9.15 12.71
N ALA A 179 8.26 9.17 13.21
CA ALA A 179 8.71 8.30 14.31
C ALA A 179 7.89 8.51 15.59
N VAL A 180 7.63 9.77 15.98
CA VAL A 180 6.79 10.10 17.15
C VAL A 180 5.35 9.64 16.96
N LEU A 181 4.81 9.76 15.74
CA LEU A 181 3.46 9.33 15.39
C LEU A 181 3.32 7.81 15.25
N GLY A 182 4.43 7.09 15.12
CA GLY A 182 4.43 5.63 14.91
C GLY A 182 3.91 5.22 13.54
N VAL A 183 4.03 6.08 12.52
CA VAL A 183 3.61 5.81 11.15
C VAL A 183 4.81 5.80 10.20
N PRO A 184 4.79 5.01 9.11
CA PRO A 184 5.89 5.00 8.15
C PRO A 184 5.91 6.28 7.29
N ILE A 185 7.09 6.58 6.78
CA ILE A 185 7.29 7.58 5.74
C ILE A 185 7.91 6.90 4.51
N SER A 186 7.35 7.17 3.34
CA SER A 186 7.72 6.52 2.08
C SER A 186 8.37 7.52 1.12
N PHE A 187 9.54 7.18 0.60
CA PHE A 187 10.37 8.07 -0.20
C PHE A 187 10.50 7.63 -1.65
N HIS A 188 10.38 8.61 -2.54
CA HIS A 188 10.66 8.50 -3.96
C HIS A 188 12.11 8.92 -4.22
N GLU A 189 12.97 7.93 -4.44
CA GLU A 189 14.42 8.13 -4.44
C GLU A 189 14.94 8.40 -5.84
N GLU A 190 14.88 9.65 -6.25
CA GLU A 190 15.27 10.06 -7.59
C GLU A 190 15.92 11.45 -7.61
N ASN A 191 17.23 11.55 -7.30
CA ASN A 191 17.94 12.82 -7.32
C ASN A 191 18.05 13.38 -8.75
N PRO A 192 17.38 14.49 -9.08
CA PRO A 192 17.36 15.05 -10.44
C PRO A 192 18.73 15.52 -10.94
N ALA A 193 19.72 15.71 -10.07
CA ALA A 193 21.06 16.10 -10.47
C ALA A 193 21.77 15.02 -11.34
N PHE A 194 21.32 13.77 -11.28
CA PHE A 194 21.89 12.65 -12.03
C PHE A 194 21.02 12.22 -13.22
N ILE A 195 20.00 13.00 -13.58
CA ILE A 195 19.01 12.67 -14.59
C ILE A 195 19.12 13.62 -15.79
N GLU A 196 19.45 13.10 -16.95
CA GLU A 196 19.37 13.82 -18.22
C GLU A 196 18.02 13.58 -18.92
N ASN A 197 17.47 12.39 -18.76
CA ASN A 197 16.18 11.98 -19.30
C ASN A 197 15.61 10.87 -18.41
N ASN A 198 14.48 11.10 -17.77
CA ASN A 198 13.84 10.12 -16.87
C ASN A 198 12.97 9.08 -17.59
N GLY A 199 12.82 9.16 -18.90
CA GLY A 199 12.09 8.17 -19.69
C GLY A 199 12.86 6.87 -19.95
N ILE A 200 14.15 6.81 -19.63
CA ILE A 200 15.01 5.64 -19.83
C ILE A 200 16.19 5.66 -18.85
N ASN A 201 16.60 4.48 -18.38
CA ASN A 201 17.84 4.36 -17.62
C ASN A 201 19.08 4.58 -18.48
N ARG A 202 20.09 5.25 -17.93
CA ARG A 202 21.40 5.39 -18.58
C ARG A 202 22.06 4.01 -18.69
N GLY A 203 22.32 3.58 -19.91
CA GLY A 203 22.91 2.28 -20.20
C GLY A 203 23.01 1.97 -21.69
N LYS A 204 23.03 0.69 -22.01
CA LYS A 204 23.19 0.24 -23.42
C LYS A 204 22.07 0.77 -24.34
N ALA A 205 20.81 0.76 -23.86
CA ALA A 205 19.69 1.22 -24.66
C ALA A 205 19.72 2.73 -24.88
N SER A 206 19.92 3.54 -23.86
CA SER A 206 20.03 5.00 -23.99
C SER A 206 21.22 5.40 -24.88
N GLY A 207 22.34 4.70 -24.78
CA GLY A 207 23.49 4.89 -25.64
C GLY A 207 23.21 4.52 -27.12
N HIS A 208 22.48 3.42 -27.34
CA HIS A 208 22.09 3.00 -28.68
C HIS A 208 21.20 4.04 -29.40
N PHE A 209 20.26 4.63 -28.67
CA PHE A 209 19.34 5.64 -29.22
C PHE A 209 19.93 7.06 -29.21
N GLY A 210 21.12 7.26 -28.64
CA GLY A 210 21.74 8.59 -28.54
C GLY A 210 20.97 9.59 -27.65
N ILE A 211 20.15 9.09 -26.70
CA ILE A 211 19.40 9.89 -25.75
C ILE A 211 20.04 9.76 -24.37
N GLY A 212 19.96 10.80 -23.57
CA GLY A 212 20.38 10.76 -22.17
C GLY A 212 19.56 9.74 -21.39
N GLY A 213 19.88 9.56 -20.12
CA GLY A 213 19.14 8.64 -19.27
C GLY A 213 19.28 8.98 -17.80
N SER A 214 18.43 8.38 -16.97
CA SER A 214 18.57 8.44 -15.52
C SER A 214 19.77 7.62 -15.10
N GLY A 215 20.74 8.28 -14.45
CA GLY A 215 21.89 7.60 -13.87
C GLY A 215 21.48 6.87 -12.59
N ARG A 216 22.00 5.65 -12.40
CA ARG A 216 21.72 4.87 -11.17
C ARG A 216 22.08 5.60 -9.87
N GLN A 217 23.01 6.57 -9.96
CA GLN A 217 23.38 7.41 -8.81
C GLN A 217 22.21 8.28 -8.33
N ALA A 218 21.20 8.54 -9.17
CA ALA A 218 20.00 9.27 -8.79
C ALA A 218 19.25 8.58 -7.64
N GLU A 219 19.17 7.25 -7.69
CA GLU A 219 18.53 6.44 -6.65
C GLU A 219 19.48 6.23 -5.46
N ILE A 220 20.72 5.81 -5.73
CA ILE A 220 21.70 5.45 -4.69
C ILE A 220 21.96 6.61 -3.72
N ASP A 221 22.16 7.82 -4.24
CA ASP A 221 22.46 9.01 -3.46
C ASP A 221 21.36 9.35 -2.44
N MET A 222 20.11 9.20 -2.87
CA MET A 222 18.96 9.47 -2.01
C MET A 222 18.77 8.36 -0.97
N ILE A 223 18.90 7.09 -1.36
CA ILE A 223 18.79 5.95 -0.45
C ILE A 223 19.84 6.03 0.66
N GLU A 224 21.12 6.27 0.32
CA GLU A 224 22.20 6.40 1.30
C GLU A 224 21.89 7.50 2.34
N ARG A 225 21.37 8.64 1.87
CA ARG A 225 20.94 9.74 2.75
C ARG A 225 19.81 9.31 3.67
N ASP A 226 18.76 8.72 3.10
CA ASP A 226 17.51 8.51 3.85
C ASP A 226 17.60 7.29 4.78
N VAL A 227 18.39 6.28 4.45
CA VAL A 227 18.74 5.20 5.40
C VAL A 227 19.52 5.75 6.59
N ARG A 228 20.53 6.61 6.36
CA ARG A 228 21.27 7.28 7.45
C ARG A 228 20.35 8.14 8.33
N LEU A 229 19.42 8.88 7.72
CA LEU A 229 18.45 9.66 8.47
C LEU A 229 17.45 8.80 9.25
N ALA A 230 17.06 7.65 8.69
CA ALA A 230 16.20 6.69 9.39
C ALA A 230 16.89 6.13 10.64
N GLU A 231 18.17 5.78 10.55
CA GLU A 231 18.97 5.37 11.71
C GLU A 231 19.09 6.48 12.76
N GLU A 232 19.32 7.73 12.32
CA GLU A 232 19.42 8.91 13.20
C GLU A 232 18.11 9.20 13.94
N THR A 233 16.97 9.06 13.27
CA THR A 233 15.65 9.50 13.77
C THR A 233 14.82 8.39 14.40
N GLY A 234 15.15 7.13 14.11
CA GLY A 234 14.33 5.97 14.49
C GLY A 234 13.04 5.83 13.70
N ALA A 235 12.89 6.52 12.57
CA ALA A 235 11.70 6.44 11.73
C ALA A 235 11.62 5.12 10.97
N ALA A 236 10.42 4.59 10.84
CA ALA A 236 10.13 3.53 9.89
C ALA A 236 10.05 4.14 8.47
N VAL A 237 10.95 3.73 7.58
CA VAL A 237 11.00 4.23 6.20
C VAL A 237 10.68 3.14 5.20
N VAL A 238 10.02 3.52 4.11
CA VAL A 238 9.78 2.68 2.94
C VAL A 238 10.51 3.31 1.76
N ILE A 239 11.46 2.61 1.20
CA ILE A 239 12.14 3.02 -0.03
C ILE A 239 11.35 2.45 -1.21
N GLN A 240 10.80 3.33 -2.03
CA GLN A 240 9.93 2.94 -3.14
C GLN A 240 10.75 2.36 -4.30
N HIS A 241 10.14 1.43 -5.04
CA HIS A 241 10.57 0.92 -6.36
C HIS A 241 12.09 0.83 -6.58
N ILE A 242 12.82 0.25 -5.61
CA ILE A 242 14.28 0.07 -5.69
C ILE A 242 14.66 -0.71 -6.95
N SER A 243 15.56 -0.17 -7.74
CA SER A 243 16.01 -0.72 -9.01
C SER A 243 17.51 -1.00 -9.08
N THR A 244 18.29 -0.45 -8.15
CA THR A 244 19.75 -0.61 -8.14
C THR A 244 20.21 -1.69 -7.16
N LYS A 245 21.31 -2.37 -7.52
CA LYS A 245 21.94 -3.35 -6.63
C LYS A 245 22.42 -2.72 -5.32
N GLU A 246 22.97 -1.51 -5.42
CA GLU A 246 23.47 -0.75 -4.27
C GLU A 246 22.35 -0.32 -3.33
N GLY A 247 21.16 0.00 -3.87
CA GLY A 247 20.00 0.36 -3.08
C GLY A 247 19.45 -0.81 -2.25
N VAL A 248 19.76 -2.06 -2.62
CA VAL A 248 19.36 -3.27 -1.87
C VAL A 248 20.42 -3.68 -0.85
N ALA A 249 21.69 -3.27 -1.02
CA ALA A 249 22.82 -3.70 -0.20
C ALA A 249 22.92 -2.95 1.13
#